data_be556299ef79994ffeb628ae54c003b4
#
_entry.id   be556299ef79994ffeb628ae54c003b4
#
_cell.length_a   1.000
_cell.length_b   1.000
_cell.length_c   1.000
_cell.angle_alpha   90.00
_cell.angle_beta   90.00
_cell.angle_gamma   90.00
#
_symmetry.space_group_name_H-M   'P 1'
#
loop_
_entity.id
_entity.type
_entity.pdbx_description
1 polymer ?
#
loop_
_entity_poly.entity_id
_entity_poly.type
_entity_poly.pdbx_seq_one_letter_code
_entity_poly.pdbx_strand_id
1 'polypeptide(L)'
;MKKFFFYFCLFLFCFIQNSWSDDFIINNIVINKPWIKSIHSGQKVTSGYLEIINNSKSDDVLLSIESNFAKNNQIHSMNIQNDVMKMKHLKSGLLIKVNSKIGLKPGGFHLMFSDINEELKNKKFLYKKLNFKKNGSIEIPFQIKKKYTKDHVNHKH
;
A
#
# COMPACT_ATOMS: atom_id res chain seq x y z
N MET A 1 -15.94 26.87 40.34
CA MET A 1 -15.46 25.49 40.11
C MET A 1 -16.24 24.75 39.00
N LYS A 2 -17.58 24.83 38.95
CA LYS A 2 -18.39 24.13 37.91
C LYS A 2 -18.09 24.55 36.46
N LYS A 3 -17.81 25.85 36.21
CA LYS A 3 -17.47 26.38 34.88
C LYS A 3 -16.09 25.90 34.36
N PHE A 4 -15.11 25.77 35.25
CA PHE A 4 -13.77 25.29 34.91
C PHE A 4 -13.76 23.81 34.51
N PHE A 5 -14.57 23.02 35.18
CA PHE A 5 -14.72 21.60 34.84
C PHE A 5 -15.39 21.39 33.46
N PHE A 6 -16.35 22.26 33.12
CA PHE A 6 -17.02 22.23 31.82
C PHE A 6 -16.07 22.53 30.66
N TYR A 7 -15.21 23.55 30.80
CA TYR A 7 -14.19 23.88 29.77
C TYR A 7 -13.10 22.81 29.69
N PHE A 8 -12.75 22.16 30.78
CA PHE A 8 -11.80 21.06 30.79
C PHE A 8 -12.35 19.84 30.06
N CYS A 9 -13.62 19.49 30.23
CA CYS A 9 -14.27 18.43 29.48
C CYS A 9 -14.40 18.77 27.96
N LEU A 10 -14.67 20.03 27.63
CA LEU A 10 -14.75 20.48 26.23
C LEU A 10 -13.37 20.40 25.55
N PHE A 11 -12.30 20.72 26.27
CA PHE A 11 -10.93 20.62 25.76
C PHE A 11 -10.48 19.17 25.52
N LEU A 12 -10.90 18.23 26.37
CA LEU A 12 -10.63 16.80 26.19
C LEU A 12 -11.35 16.20 24.98
N PHE A 13 -12.50 16.74 24.60
CA PHE A 13 -13.29 16.24 23.46
C PHE A 13 -12.66 16.59 22.09
N CYS A 14 -11.81 17.63 22.02
CA CYS A 14 -11.13 18.05 20.79
C CYS A 14 -9.98 17.13 20.33
N PHE A 15 -9.53 16.16 21.13
CA PHE A 15 -8.38 15.31 20.80
C PHE A 15 -8.73 13.92 20.25
N ILE A 16 -10.01 13.62 20.04
CA ILE A 16 -10.40 12.38 19.34
C ILE A 16 -10.24 12.60 17.83
N GLN A 17 -9.01 12.62 17.37
CA GLN A 17 -8.72 12.48 15.95
C GLN A 17 -8.92 11.00 15.59
N ASN A 18 -10.07 10.69 15.01
CA ASN A 18 -10.30 9.41 14.37
C ASN A 18 -9.29 9.28 13.21
N SER A 19 -8.18 8.60 13.47
CA SER A 19 -7.29 8.14 12.41
C SER A 19 -8.03 7.03 11.67
N TRP A 20 -8.72 7.38 10.60
CA TRP A 20 -9.30 6.40 9.69
C TRP A 20 -8.14 5.68 9.03
N SER A 21 -7.88 4.46 9.46
CA SER A 21 -7.07 3.52 8.71
C SER A 21 -7.97 2.98 7.60
N ASP A 22 -7.63 3.25 6.35
CA ASP A 22 -8.33 2.66 5.21
C ASP A 22 -7.91 1.19 5.09
N ASP A 23 -8.57 0.33 5.87
CA ASP A 23 -8.36 -1.11 5.85
C ASP A 23 -9.37 -1.74 4.89
N PHE A 24 -8.89 -2.42 3.85
CA PHE A 24 -9.70 -3.14 2.89
C PHE A 24 -9.67 -4.63 3.22
N ILE A 25 -10.81 -5.26 3.32
CA ILE A 25 -10.92 -6.66 3.77
C ILE A 25 -11.59 -7.49 2.68
N ILE A 26 -10.96 -8.61 2.35
CA ILE A 26 -11.57 -9.69 1.56
C ILE A 26 -11.39 -11.00 2.32
N ASN A 27 -12.50 -11.60 2.77
CA ASN A 27 -12.50 -12.77 3.66
C ASN A 27 -11.59 -12.51 4.88
N ASN A 28 -10.45 -13.20 4.97
CA ASN A 28 -9.49 -13.06 6.08
C ASN A 28 -8.18 -12.35 5.66
N ILE A 29 -8.14 -11.73 4.48
CA ILE A 29 -7.03 -10.89 4.04
C ILE A 29 -7.36 -9.44 4.34
N VAL A 30 -6.48 -8.75 5.05
CA VAL A 30 -6.56 -7.31 5.31
C VAL A 30 -5.48 -6.60 4.51
N ILE A 31 -5.85 -5.53 3.82
CA ILE A 31 -4.96 -4.73 2.98
C ILE A 31 -4.94 -3.32 3.52
N ASN A 32 -3.76 -2.84 3.91
CA ASN A 32 -3.59 -1.54 4.55
C ASN A 32 -2.77 -0.59 3.71
N LYS A 33 -3.07 0.69 3.82
CA LYS A 33 -2.28 1.82 3.31
C LYS A 33 -1.87 1.68 1.83
N PRO A 34 -2.77 1.34 0.90
CA PRO A 34 -2.41 1.25 -0.51
C PRO A 34 -2.08 2.63 -1.08
N TRP A 35 -0.92 2.75 -1.73
CA TRP A 35 -0.51 3.99 -2.39
C TRP A 35 0.37 3.75 -3.61
N ILE A 36 0.36 4.70 -4.54
CA ILE A 36 1.16 4.74 -5.75
C ILE A 36 2.02 6.00 -5.73
N LYS A 37 3.28 5.87 -6.12
CA LYS A 37 4.17 7.00 -6.31
C LYS A 37 3.69 7.82 -7.51
N SER A 38 3.49 9.14 -7.33
CA SER A 38 3.14 10.01 -8.44
C SER A 38 4.27 10.06 -9.48
N ILE A 39 3.90 10.29 -10.73
CA ILE A 39 4.83 10.46 -11.84
C ILE A 39 4.84 11.90 -12.33
N HIS A 40 5.93 12.27 -13.00
CA HIS A 40 6.04 13.51 -13.76
C HIS A 40 5.64 13.28 -15.22
N SER A 41 5.41 14.37 -15.95
CA SER A 41 5.11 14.31 -17.38
C SER A 41 6.22 13.55 -18.13
N GLY A 42 5.83 12.65 -19.04
CA GLY A 42 6.74 11.80 -19.81
C GLY A 42 7.26 10.54 -19.10
N GLN A 43 7.07 10.40 -17.81
CA GLN A 43 7.47 9.19 -17.07
C GLN A 43 6.48 8.05 -17.36
N LYS A 44 6.98 6.91 -17.81
CA LYS A 44 6.18 5.73 -18.21
C LYS A 44 6.15 4.59 -17.20
N VAL A 45 6.80 4.77 -16.04
CA VAL A 45 6.93 3.73 -15.02
C VAL A 45 6.66 4.33 -13.63
N THR A 46 5.91 3.60 -12.79
CA THR A 46 5.75 3.93 -11.38
C THR A 46 5.62 2.69 -10.51
N SER A 47 5.67 2.88 -9.20
CA SER A 47 5.56 1.80 -8.22
C SER A 47 4.38 2.03 -7.29
N GLY A 48 3.76 0.91 -6.88
CA GLY A 48 2.72 0.87 -5.87
C GLY A 48 3.14 0.05 -4.66
N TYR A 49 2.56 0.39 -3.52
CA TYR A 49 2.92 -0.14 -2.22
C TYR A 49 1.67 -0.35 -1.38
N LEU A 50 1.73 -1.32 -0.49
CA LEU A 50 0.65 -1.64 0.44
C LEU A 50 1.18 -2.63 1.49
N GLU A 51 0.36 -2.93 2.47
CA GLU A 51 0.61 -3.97 3.44
C GLU A 51 -0.51 -4.99 3.36
N ILE A 52 -0.16 -6.28 3.42
CA ILE A 52 -1.13 -7.38 3.39
C ILE A 52 -0.95 -8.20 4.66
N ILE A 53 -2.06 -8.47 5.35
CA ILE A 53 -2.12 -9.33 6.53
C ILE A 53 -3.00 -10.53 6.18
N ASN A 54 -2.49 -11.72 6.39
CA ASN A 54 -3.22 -12.95 6.17
C ASN A 54 -3.68 -13.53 7.52
N ASN A 55 -4.93 -13.29 7.88
CA ASN A 55 -5.58 -13.84 9.09
C ASN A 55 -6.33 -15.15 8.79
N SER A 56 -6.11 -15.76 7.63
CA SER A 56 -6.75 -17.02 7.27
C SER A 56 -6.04 -18.23 7.91
N LYS A 57 -6.61 -19.41 7.74
CA LYS A 57 -6.06 -20.68 8.28
C LYS A 57 -5.01 -21.33 7.35
N SER A 58 -4.65 -20.68 6.24
CA SER A 58 -3.71 -21.23 5.26
C SER A 58 -2.95 -20.14 4.53
N ASP A 59 -1.80 -20.49 3.95
CA ASP A 59 -1.06 -19.63 3.04
C ASP A 59 -1.92 -19.22 1.85
N ASP A 60 -1.73 -18.00 1.37
CA ASP A 60 -2.29 -17.50 0.12
C ASP A 60 -1.22 -16.87 -0.77
N VAL A 61 -1.55 -16.54 -1.99
CA VAL A 61 -0.64 -15.93 -2.95
C VAL A 61 -1.36 -14.74 -3.60
N LEU A 62 -0.77 -13.55 -3.53
CA LEU A 62 -1.15 -12.46 -4.42
C LEU A 62 -0.63 -12.78 -5.82
N LEU A 63 -1.51 -13.27 -6.70
CA LEU A 63 -1.15 -13.75 -8.03
C LEU A 63 -0.83 -12.62 -8.99
N SER A 64 -1.67 -11.60 -9.01
CA SER A 64 -1.56 -10.48 -9.95
C SER A 64 -2.25 -9.23 -9.44
N ILE A 65 -1.93 -8.13 -10.11
CA ILE A 65 -2.65 -6.86 -9.99
C ILE A 65 -3.09 -6.40 -11.39
N GLU A 66 -4.27 -5.82 -11.47
CA GLU A 66 -4.83 -5.25 -12.70
C GLU A 66 -5.03 -3.75 -12.55
N SER A 67 -4.77 -3.00 -13.61
CA SER A 67 -4.99 -1.56 -13.68
C SER A 67 -5.34 -1.12 -15.09
N ASN A 68 -6.14 -0.04 -15.20
CA ASN A 68 -6.54 0.51 -16.50
C ASN A 68 -5.56 1.57 -17.04
N PHE A 69 -4.58 2.02 -16.22
CA PHE A 69 -3.68 3.12 -16.57
C PHE A 69 -2.30 2.67 -17.06
N ALA A 70 -1.97 1.38 -16.93
CA ALA A 70 -0.69 0.82 -17.37
C ALA A 70 -0.91 -0.49 -18.12
N LYS A 71 -0.14 -0.71 -19.19
CA LYS A 71 -0.21 -1.98 -19.94
C LYS A 71 0.35 -3.14 -19.16
N ASN A 72 1.48 -2.92 -18.46
CA ASN A 72 2.14 -3.95 -17.69
C ASN A 72 1.97 -3.68 -16.19
N ASN A 73 1.45 -4.68 -15.48
CA ASN A 73 1.22 -4.68 -14.06
C ASN A 73 1.92 -5.90 -13.46
N GLN A 74 2.95 -5.70 -12.65
CA GLN A 74 3.82 -6.78 -12.18
C GLN A 74 4.07 -6.66 -10.68
N ILE A 75 4.36 -7.81 -10.04
CA ILE A 75 4.81 -7.88 -8.66
C ILE A 75 6.32 -8.16 -8.69
N HIS A 76 7.11 -7.31 -8.04
CA HIS A 76 8.56 -7.41 -8.01
C HIS A 76 9.11 -7.57 -6.61
N SER A 77 10.23 -8.27 -6.50
CA SER A 77 11.13 -8.20 -5.34
C SER A 77 12.36 -7.39 -5.69
N MET A 78 12.91 -6.69 -4.70
CA MET A 78 14.18 -6.00 -4.81
C MET A 78 15.13 -6.52 -3.75
N ASN A 79 16.33 -6.93 -4.15
CA ASN A 79 17.40 -7.38 -3.28
C ASN A 79 18.70 -6.64 -3.63
N ILE A 80 19.55 -6.41 -2.63
CA ILE A 80 20.90 -5.89 -2.83
C ILE A 80 21.84 -7.08 -2.79
N GLN A 81 22.62 -7.28 -3.86
CA GLN A 81 23.67 -8.28 -3.95
C GLN A 81 24.96 -7.60 -4.43
N ASN A 82 26.04 -7.65 -3.62
CA ASN A 82 27.32 -7.01 -3.91
C ASN A 82 27.15 -5.51 -4.25
N ASP A 83 26.41 -4.77 -3.42
CA ASP A 83 26.07 -3.35 -3.58
C ASP A 83 25.28 -3.00 -4.85
N VAL A 84 24.84 -3.99 -5.62
CA VAL A 84 24.00 -3.81 -6.80
C VAL A 84 22.55 -4.15 -6.47
N MET A 85 21.65 -3.21 -6.73
CA MET A 85 20.19 -3.45 -6.62
C MET A 85 19.72 -4.32 -7.78
N LYS A 86 19.21 -5.51 -7.46
CA LYS A 86 18.59 -6.41 -8.43
C LYS A 86 17.09 -6.50 -8.21
N MET A 87 16.33 -6.20 -9.25
CA MET A 87 14.88 -6.41 -9.29
C MET A 87 14.55 -7.73 -9.98
N LYS A 88 13.56 -8.46 -9.43
CA LYS A 88 13.06 -9.72 -10.00
C LYS A 88 11.55 -9.70 -10.07
N HIS A 89 10.98 -9.98 -11.24
CA HIS A 89 9.55 -10.22 -11.42
C HIS A 89 9.15 -11.54 -10.78
N LEU A 90 8.15 -11.49 -9.89
CA LEU A 90 7.58 -12.67 -9.23
C LEU A 90 6.46 -13.26 -10.08
N LYS A 91 6.81 -13.99 -11.14
CA LYS A 91 5.85 -14.56 -12.11
C LYS A 91 4.81 -15.49 -11.47
N SER A 92 5.17 -16.16 -10.37
CA SER A 92 4.27 -17.05 -9.61
C SER A 92 3.48 -16.31 -8.52
N GLY A 93 3.59 -14.98 -8.47
CA GLY A 93 2.97 -14.16 -7.43
C GLY A 93 3.80 -14.04 -6.15
N LEU A 94 3.24 -13.38 -5.16
CA LEU A 94 3.84 -13.14 -3.85
C LEU A 94 3.16 -14.02 -2.80
N LEU A 95 3.93 -14.94 -2.20
CA LEU A 95 3.45 -15.82 -1.12
C LEU A 95 3.19 -15.00 0.15
N ILE A 96 2.03 -15.21 0.75
CA ILE A 96 1.59 -14.59 2.00
C ILE A 96 1.28 -15.73 2.98
N LYS A 97 2.19 -15.99 3.91
CA LYS A 97 2.04 -17.08 4.87
C LYS A 97 0.83 -16.86 5.78
N VAL A 98 0.27 -17.94 6.29
CA VAL A 98 -0.77 -17.92 7.32
C VAL A 98 -0.31 -17.13 8.53
N ASN A 99 -1.23 -16.36 9.14
CA ASN A 99 -0.98 -15.53 10.32
C ASN A 99 0.25 -14.62 10.18
N SER A 100 0.51 -14.13 8.97
CA SER A 100 1.64 -13.27 8.69
C SER A 100 1.24 -11.96 8.04
N LYS A 101 2.17 -11.03 8.10
CA LYS A 101 2.10 -9.70 7.52
C LYS A 101 3.25 -9.50 6.56
N ILE A 102 2.95 -9.01 5.37
CA ILE A 102 3.95 -8.67 4.36
C ILE A 102 3.77 -7.24 3.89
N GLY A 103 4.86 -6.47 3.89
CA GLY A 103 4.87 -5.09 3.41
C GLY A 103 5.49 -4.99 2.02
N LEU A 104 4.74 -4.46 1.07
CA LEU A 104 5.29 -3.97 -0.18
C LEU A 104 5.71 -2.51 0.06
N LYS A 105 7.02 -2.25 0.04
CA LYS A 105 7.63 -0.97 0.43
C LYS A 105 8.86 -0.65 -0.44
N PRO A 106 9.25 0.63 -0.56
CA PRO A 106 10.47 1.01 -1.27
C PRO A 106 11.70 0.21 -0.77
N GLY A 107 12.48 -0.32 -1.71
CA GLY A 107 13.65 -1.16 -1.40
C GLY A 107 13.33 -2.64 -1.14
N GLY A 108 12.08 -3.07 -1.23
CA GLY A 108 11.64 -4.45 -1.01
C GLY A 108 10.68 -4.93 -2.09
N PHE A 109 9.66 -5.72 -1.68
CA PHE A 109 8.56 -6.05 -2.57
C PHE A 109 7.82 -4.79 -2.98
N HIS A 110 7.36 -4.74 -4.24
CA HIS A 110 6.57 -3.64 -4.76
C HIS A 110 5.75 -4.06 -5.97
N LEU A 111 4.71 -3.28 -6.26
CA LEU A 111 3.96 -3.36 -7.50
C LEU A 111 4.66 -2.45 -8.50
N MET A 112 4.86 -2.91 -9.73
CA MET A 112 5.44 -2.15 -10.82
C MET A 112 4.42 -1.96 -11.93
N PHE A 113 4.22 -0.71 -12.34
CA PHE A 113 3.35 -0.31 -13.43
C PHE A 113 4.21 0.30 -14.52
N SER A 114 4.15 -0.26 -15.74
CA SER A 114 4.88 0.29 -16.89
C SER A 114 3.99 0.44 -18.11
N ASP A 115 4.48 1.19 -19.10
CA ASP A 115 3.72 1.64 -20.26
C ASP A 115 2.44 2.37 -19.85
N ILE A 116 2.61 3.36 -18.98
CA ILE A 116 1.53 4.17 -18.45
C ILE A 116 0.94 5.04 -19.57
N ASN A 117 -0.38 4.94 -19.76
CA ASN A 117 -1.15 5.65 -20.78
C ASN A 117 -1.89 6.89 -20.26
N GLU A 118 -1.94 7.07 -18.94
CA GLU A 118 -2.63 8.18 -18.28
C GLU A 118 -1.67 9.03 -17.45
N GLU A 119 -1.98 10.30 -17.33
CA GLU A 119 -1.30 11.20 -16.41
C GLU A 119 -1.86 11.04 -15.01
N LEU A 120 -1.03 10.60 -14.05
CA LEU A 120 -1.44 10.38 -12.66
C LEU A 120 -1.43 11.66 -11.82
N LYS A 121 -0.94 12.77 -12.38
CA LYS A 121 -0.62 14.01 -11.67
C LYS A 121 -1.82 14.66 -10.97
N ASN A 122 -3.00 14.58 -11.58
CA ASN A 122 -4.21 15.26 -11.14
C ASN A 122 -5.22 14.32 -10.43
N LYS A 123 -4.88 13.04 -10.31
CA LYS A 123 -5.74 12.06 -9.62
C LYS A 123 -5.33 11.94 -8.15
N LYS A 124 -6.30 11.84 -7.26
CA LYS A 124 -6.06 11.56 -5.82
C LYS A 124 -5.97 10.07 -5.55
N PHE A 125 -6.79 9.29 -6.26
CA PHE A 125 -6.90 7.84 -6.11
C PHE A 125 -6.97 7.16 -7.46
N LEU A 126 -6.49 5.89 -7.51
CA LEU A 126 -6.63 4.99 -8.64
C LEU A 126 -7.08 3.63 -8.14
N TYR A 127 -8.17 3.12 -8.68
CA TYR A 127 -8.67 1.80 -8.35
C TYR A 127 -7.83 0.71 -9.00
N LYS A 128 -7.51 -0.33 -8.21
CA LYS A 128 -6.73 -1.49 -8.64
C LYS A 128 -7.37 -2.75 -8.12
N LYS A 129 -7.41 -3.77 -8.98
CA LYS A 129 -7.89 -5.09 -8.62
C LYS A 129 -6.71 -5.98 -8.25
N LEU A 130 -6.73 -6.50 -7.04
CA LEU A 130 -5.78 -7.47 -6.51
C LEU A 130 -6.40 -8.86 -6.62
N ASN A 131 -5.68 -9.83 -7.19
CA ASN A 131 -6.15 -11.19 -7.37
C ASN A 131 -5.37 -12.14 -6.47
N PHE A 132 -6.06 -12.75 -5.51
CA PHE A 132 -5.50 -13.74 -4.61
C PHE A 132 -5.86 -15.15 -5.08
N LYS A 133 -4.99 -16.13 -4.83
CA LYS A 133 -5.19 -17.52 -5.27
C LYS A 133 -6.38 -18.18 -4.58
N LYS A 134 -6.56 -17.94 -3.26
CA LYS A 134 -7.60 -18.59 -2.46
C LYS A 134 -8.72 -17.64 -2.06
N ASN A 135 -8.40 -16.38 -1.73
CA ASN A 135 -9.38 -15.44 -1.20
C ASN A 135 -10.11 -14.64 -2.28
N GLY A 136 -9.85 -14.89 -3.57
CA GLY A 136 -10.53 -14.21 -4.69
C GLY A 136 -9.93 -12.85 -5.02
N SER A 137 -10.76 -11.92 -5.50
CA SER A 137 -10.29 -10.62 -6.00
C SER A 137 -10.99 -9.47 -5.31
N ILE A 138 -10.26 -8.39 -5.05
CA ILE A 138 -10.80 -7.16 -4.48
C ILE A 138 -10.29 -5.95 -5.27
N GLU A 139 -11.18 -5.00 -5.56
CA GLU A 139 -10.80 -3.71 -6.13
C GLU A 139 -10.76 -2.66 -5.03
N ILE A 140 -9.61 -1.98 -4.89
CA ILE A 140 -9.37 -0.99 -3.84
C ILE A 140 -8.76 0.30 -4.40
N PRO A 141 -9.03 1.48 -3.79
CA PRO A 141 -8.40 2.73 -4.14
C PRO A 141 -6.95 2.79 -3.61
N PHE A 142 -6.02 3.12 -4.48
CA PHE A 142 -4.64 3.46 -4.12
C PHE A 142 -4.49 4.99 -4.11
N GLN A 143 -4.04 5.54 -3.01
CA GLN A 143 -3.75 6.96 -2.89
C GLN A 143 -2.50 7.34 -3.71
N ILE A 144 -2.55 8.43 -4.49
CA ILE A 144 -1.37 8.95 -5.18
C ILE A 144 -0.59 9.87 -4.26
N LYS A 145 0.69 9.53 -4.00
CA LYS A 145 1.60 10.31 -3.14
C LYS A 145 2.78 10.86 -3.93
N LYS A 146 3.09 12.14 -3.74
CA LYS A 146 4.19 12.82 -4.46
C LYS A 146 5.58 12.34 -3.98
N LYS A 147 5.73 11.94 -2.72
CA LYS A 147 6.99 11.46 -2.13
C LYS A 147 6.67 10.53 -0.96
N TYR A 148 7.50 9.50 -0.78
CA TYR A 148 7.49 8.72 0.46
C TYR A 148 8.07 9.61 1.57
N THR A 149 7.23 10.11 2.48
CA THR A 149 7.71 10.65 3.74
C THR A 149 7.94 9.47 4.67
N LYS A 150 9.20 9.16 5.00
CA LYS A 150 9.48 8.39 6.21
C LYS A 150 8.92 9.22 7.36
N ASP A 151 7.92 8.70 8.05
CA ASP A 151 7.55 9.25 9.34
C ASP A 151 8.81 9.18 10.20
N HIS A 152 9.37 10.34 10.53
CA HIS A 152 10.52 10.44 11.42
C HIS A 152 10.06 9.92 12.78
N VAL A 153 10.39 8.68 13.08
CA VAL A 153 10.45 8.22 14.46
C VAL A 153 11.58 9.01 15.10
N ASN A 154 11.21 10.09 15.78
CA ASN A 154 12.13 10.86 16.61
C ASN A 154 12.59 9.95 17.76
N HIS A 155 13.72 9.27 17.58
CA HIS A 155 14.51 8.82 18.72
C HIS A 155 15.18 10.06 19.31
N LYS A 156 14.56 10.65 20.33
CA LYS A 156 15.27 11.54 21.25
C LYS A 156 16.25 10.67 22.05
N HIS A 157 17.51 10.97 21.89
CA HIS A 157 18.57 10.59 22.81
C HIS A 157 18.44 11.39 24.08
#